data_e29c23562156d2b8b2f8f823c2aed93a
#
_entry.id   e29c23562156d2b8b2f8f823c2aed93a
#
_cell.length_a   1.000
_cell.length_b   1.000
_cell.length_c   1.000
_cell.angle_alpha   90.00
_cell.angle_beta   90.00
_cell.angle_gamma   90.00
#
_symmetry.space_group_name_H-M   'P 1'
#
loop_
_entity.id
_entity.type
_entity.pdbx_description
1 polymer ?
#
loop_
_entity_poly.entity_id
_entity_poly.type
_entity_poly.pdbx_seq_one_letter_code
_entity_poly.pdbx_strand_id
1 'polypeptide(L)'
;AIELMKKFLDAATVDFKANGNAEFYLKYMSVPKEEEIFQTLLLMKEAKFHIEITDLIIPKIGDNLEDARKLVRWIVENLGENTPIHFLRFFPHYLLRNLPPTPIETLEEHAKIAKEEGLKFVYIGNVPGHELENTYCPSCGKVVVRRYGIETLEINIDEQGRCKYCKAKLPFVMEISK
;
A
#
# COMPACT_ATOMS: atom_id res chain seq x y z
N ALA A 1 16.54 10.52 -12.52
CA ALA A 1 15.93 10.96 -11.25
C ALA A 1 16.29 10.00 -10.12
N ILE A 2 15.95 8.68 -10.19
CA ILE A 2 16.16 7.68 -9.11
C ILE A 2 17.62 7.66 -8.62
N GLU A 3 18.61 7.65 -9.50
CA GLU A 3 20.04 7.67 -9.16
C GLU A 3 20.47 8.92 -8.34
N LEU A 4 19.78 10.03 -8.52
CA LEU A 4 20.00 11.22 -7.69
C LEU A 4 19.30 11.09 -6.34
N MET A 5 18.06 10.61 -6.36
CA MET A 5 17.20 10.48 -5.16
C MET A 5 17.80 9.50 -4.14
N LYS A 6 18.37 8.38 -4.60
CA LYS A 6 18.96 7.37 -3.70
C LYS A 6 20.10 7.87 -2.80
N LYS A 7 20.64 9.05 -3.11
CA LYS A 7 21.65 9.69 -2.24
C LYS A 7 21.05 10.33 -0.99
N PHE A 8 19.74 10.58 -0.99
CA PHE A 8 19.05 11.37 0.02
C PHE A 8 17.79 10.69 0.58
N LEU A 9 17.24 9.71 -0.13
CA LEU A 9 16.00 9.04 0.25
C LEU A 9 16.25 7.57 0.56
N ASP A 10 15.64 7.11 1.65
CA ASP A 10 15.63 5.70 2.08
C ASP A 10 14.31 5.02 1.79
N ALA A 11 13.21 5.79 1.71
CA ALA A 11 11.86 5.28 1.52
C ALA A 11 11.06 6.14 0.53
N ALA A 12 10.06 5.53 -0.10
CA ALA A 12 9.12 6.21 -0.96
C ALA A 12 7.73 5.55 -0.87
N THR A 13 6.69 6.38 -0.80
CA THR A 13 5.32 5.92 -1.04
C THR A 13 4.94 6.27 -2.48
N VAL A 14 4.48 5.27 -3.22
CA VAL A 14 4.03 5.44 -4.61
C VAL A 14 2.52 5.31 -4.67
N ASP A 15 1.90 6.35 -5.20
CA ASP A 15 0.46 6.56 -5.12
C ASP A 15 -0.24 6.12 -6.41
N PHE A 16 -0.86 4.94 -6.37
CA PHE A 16 -1.75 4.44 -7.40
C PHE A 16 -3.18 4.98 -7.22
N LYS A 17 -3.93 4.93 -8.31
CA LYS A 17 -5.37 5.22 -8.37
C LYS A 17 -6.04 4.13 -9.17
N ALA A 18 -7.24 3.75 -8.76
CA ALA A 18 -8.08 2.84 -9.54
C ALA A 18 -7.37 1.53 -9.93
N ASN A 19 -6.61 0.95 -9.00
CA ASN A 19 -5.88 -0.31 -9.19
C ASN A 19 -4.84 -0.28 -10.34
N GLY A 20 -4.32 0.89 -10.69
CA GLY A 20 -3.39 1.03 -11.81
C GLY A 20 -4.04 0.86 -13.19
N ASN A 21 -5.35 1.06 -13.31
CA ASN A 21 -6.08 0.86 -14.56
C ASN A 21 -5.68 1.86 -15.64
N ALA A 22 -5.19 1.37 -16.78
CA ALA A 22 -4.68 2.17 -17.91
C ALA A 22 -5.71 3.18 -18.46
N GLU A 23 -6.96 2.75 -18.62
CA GLU A 23 -8.02 3.62 -19.12
C GLU A 23 -8.33 4.75 -18.14
N PHE A 24 -8.33 4.44 -16.84
CA PHE A 24 -8.48 5.46 -15.79
C PHE A 24 -7.35 6.48 -15.83
N TYR A 25 -6.10 6.01 -15.92
CA TYR A 25 -4.92 6.89 -15.99
C TYR A 25 -4.95 7.80 -17.20
N LEU A 26 -5.28 7.26 -18.38
CA LEU A 26 -5.40 8.06 -19.60
C LEU A 26 -6.51 9.11 -19.49
N LYS A 27 -7.70 8.69 -19.04
CA LYS A 27 -8.92 9.51 -19.07
C LYS A 27 -8.97 10.59 -17.99
N TYR A 28 -8.56 10.25 -16.76
CA TYR A 28 -8.72 11.11 -15.58
C TYR A 28 -7.41 11.75 -15.12
N MET A 29 -6.28 11.15 -15.43
CA MET A 29 -4.97 11.64 -14.98
C MET A 29 -4.09 12.15 -16.13
N SER A 30 -4.53 11.98 -17.37
CA SER A 30 -3.75 12.36 -18.56
C SER A 30 -2.37 11.67 -18.63
N VAL A 31 -2.26 10.47 -18.07
CA VAL A 31 -1.06 9.63 -18.11
C VAL A 31 -1.23 8.59 -19.21
N PRO A 32 -0.53 8.72 -20.35
CA PRO A 32 -0.75 7.84 -21.51
C PRO A 32 -0.02 6.49 -21.41
N LYS A 33 0.89 6.33 -20.45
CA LYS A 33 1.74 5.16 -20.28
C LYS A 33 1.91 4.84 -18.79
N GLU A 34 0.93 4.15 -18.24
CA GLU A 34 0.96 3.72 -16.84
C GLU A 34 2.11 2.73 -16.58
N GLU A 35 2.59 2.03 -17.59
CA GLU A 35 3.75 1.12 -17.48
C GLU A 35 5.02 1.84 -16.98
N GLU A 36 5.14 3.14 -17.21
CA GLU A 36 6.28 3.92 -16.71
C GLU A 36 6.30 4.00 -15.17
N ILE A 37 5.13 3.88 -14.52
CA ILE A 37 5.02 3.82 -13.05
C ILE A 37 5.62 2.51 -12.56
N PHE A 38 5.28 1.40 -13.19
CA PHE A 38 5.80 0.07 -12.85
C PHE A 38 7.33 -0.01 -13.08
N GLN A 39 7.83 0.56 -14.17
CA GLN A 39 9.27 0.65 -14.42
C GLN A 39 9.98 1.49 -13.35
N THR A 40 9.34 2.58 -12.89
CA THR A 40 9.88 3.41 -11.80
C THR A 40 9.99 2.61 -10.50
N LEU A 41 8.99 1.81 -10.16
CA LEU A 41 9.02 0.94 -8.98
C LEU A 41 10.16 -0.09 -9.04
N LEU A 42 10.42 -0.68 -10.20
CA LEU A 42 11.56 -1.60 -10.39
C LEU A 42 12.90 -0.91 -10.15
N LEU A 43 13.07 0.30 -10.69
CA LEU A 43 14.27 1.12 -10.46
C LEU A 43 14.44 1.51 -8.98
N MET A 44 13.34 1.82 -8.29
CA MET A 44 13.36 2.10 -6.85
C MET A 44 13.77 0.87 -6.04
N LYS A 45 13.26 -0.32 -6.41
CA LYS A 45 13.66 -1.59 -5.80
C LYS A 45 15.13 -1.88 -5.99
N GLU A 46 15.67 -1.72 -7.22
CA GLU A 46 17.09 -1.86 -7.52
C GLU A 46 17.95 -0.88 -6.71
N ALA A 47 17.45 0.34 -6.52
CA ALA A 47 18.08 1.36 -5.68
C ALA A 47 17.95 1.10 -4.16
N LYS A 48 17.26 0.01 -3.77
CA LYS A 48 17.02 -0.44 -2.37
C LYS A 48 16.20 0.54 -1.53
N PHE A 49 15.27 1.25 -2.14
CA PHE A 49 14.30 2.03 -1.37
C PHE A 49 13.35 1.10 -0.61
N HIS A 50 12.96 1.50 0.59
CA HIS A 50 11.76 0.96 1.20
C HIS A 50 10.56 1.54 0.44
N ILE A 51 9.76 0.65 -0.17
CA ILE A 51 8.63 1.05 -1.02
C ILE A 51 7.35 0.68 -0.31
N GLU A 52 6.44 1.64 -0.18
CA GLU A 52 5.04 1.41 0.17
C GLU A 52 4.15 1.86 -0.98
N ILE A 53 3.04 1.19 -1.18
CA ILE A 53 2.07 1.51 -2.23
C ILE A 53 0.78 1.97 -1.59
N THR A 54 0.26 3.11 -2.04
CA THR A 54 -1.11 3.53 -1.76
C THR A 54 -1.94 3.37 -3.03
N ASP A 55 -3.20 2.98 -2.90
CA ASP A 55 -4.13 2.89 -4.03
C ASP A 55 -5.48 3.49 -3.64
N LEU A 56 -5.87 4.57 -4.30
CA LEU A 56 -7.16 5.22 -4.08
C LEU A 56 -8.25 4.49 -4.85
N ILE A 57 -9.14 3.83 -4.14
CA ILE A 57 -10.25 3.08 -4.72
C ILE A 57 -11.44 4.02 -4.95
N ILE A 58 -11.83 4.20 -6.21
CA ILE A 58 -12.85 5.17 -6.61
C ILE A 58 -14.10 4.42 -7.12
N PRO A 59 -15.25 4.53 -6.46
CA PRO A 59 -16.45 3.77 -6.84
C PRO A 59 -16.86 3.97 -8.29
N LYS A 60 -17.28 2.90 -8.95
CA LYS A 60 -17.78 2.83 -10.33
C LYS A 60 -16.75 3.05 -11.45
N ILE A 61 -15.65 3.70 -11.17
CA ILE A 61 -14.64 4.03 -12.20
C ILE A 61 -13.24 3.54 -11.87
N GLY A 62 -13.05 2.97 -10.68
CA GLY A 62 -11.73 2.54 -10.23
C GLY A 62 -11.79 1.58 -9.04
N ASP A 63 -12.81 0.71 -8.99
CA ASP A 63 -13.03 -0.29 -7.94
C ASP A 63 -13.12 -1.72 -8.49
N ASN A 64 -12.52 -1.95 -9.68
CA ASN A 64 -12.55 -3.26 -10.32
C ASN A 64 -11.63 -4.26 -9.62
N LEU A 65 -12.20 -5.37 -9.12
CA LEU A 65 -11.47 -6.37 -8.35
C LEU A 65 -10.46 -7.19 -9.20
N GLU A 66 -10.71 -7.36 -10.51
CA GLU A 66 -9.74 -8.03 -11.39
C GLU A 66 -8.50 -7.17 -11.64
N ASP A 67 -8.67 -5.85 -11.74
CA ASP A 67 -7.53 -4.94 -11.85
C ASP A 67 -6.76 -4.87 -10.53
N ALA A 68 -7.46 -4.90 -9.37
CA ALA A 68 -6.83 -5.05 -8.06
C ALA A 68 -5.98 -6.32 -8.00
N ARG A 69 -6.51 -7.45 -8.46
CA ARG A 69 -5.79 -8.73 -8.49
C ARG A 69 -4.54 -8.68 -9.37
N LYS A 70 -4.63 -8.06 -10.56
CA LYS A 70 -3.48 -7.87 -11.46
C LYS A 70 -2.39 -7.01 -10.81
N LEU A 71 -2.77 -5.85 -10.22
CA LEU A 71 -1.83 -4.98 -9.53
C LEU A 71 -1.12 -5.70 -8.39
N VAL A 72 -1.88 -6.39 -7.54
CA VAL A 72 -1.33 -7.12 -6.38
C VAL A 72 -0.38 -8.23 -6.81
N ARG A 73 -0.74 -9.04 -7.82
CA ARG A 73 0.14 -10.07 -8.37
C ARG A 73 1.45 -9.48 -8.87
N TRP A 74 1.35 -8.38 -9.63
CA TRP A 74 2.53 -7.69 -10.10
C TRP A 74 3.43 -7.24 -8.95
N ILE A 75 2.84 -6.71 -7.85
CA ILE A 75 3.59 -6.29 -6.65
C ILE A 75 4.29 -7.49 -6.02
N VAL A 76 3.59 -8.60 -5.81
CA VAL A 76 4.15 -9.82 -5.20
C VAL A 76 5.32 -10.35 -6.03
N GLU A 77 5.14 -10.47 -7.34
CA GLU A 77 6.13 -11.02 -8.26
C GLU A 77 7.37 -10.11 -8.40
N ASN A 78 7.18 -8.81 -8.47
CA ASN A 78 8.24 -7.87 -8.81
C ASN A 78 8.83 -7.16 -7.59
N LEU A 79 8.04 -6.80 -6.59
CA LEU A 79 8.52 -6.10 -5.39
C LEU A 79 8.68 -7.04 -4.19
N GLY A 80 7.85 -8.07 -4.10
CA GLY A 80 7.88 -9.09 -3.06
C GLY A 80 6.71 -9.02 -2.08
N GLU A 81 6.44 -10.14 -1.41
CA GLU A 81 5.30 -10.35 -0.50
C GLU A 81 5.27 -9.42 0.73
N ASN A 82 6.40 -8.81 1.06
CA ASN A 82 6.52 -7.91 2.22
C ASN A 82 6.29 -6.42 1.86
N THR A 83 6.01 -6.11 0.59
CA THR A 83 5.69 -4.74 0.17
C THR A 83 4.35 -4.31 0.73
N PRO A 84 4.27 -3.24 1.54
CA PRO A 84 3.00 -2.76 2.07
C PRO A 84 2.12 -2.17 0.98
N ILE A 85 0.81 -2.46 1.05
CA ILE A 85 -0.22 -1.80 0.23
C ILE A 85 -1.30 -1.21 1.12
N HIS A 86 -1.74 0.01 0.80
CA HIS A 86 -2.78 0.74 1.51
C HIS A 86 -3.91 1.06 0.54
N PHE A 87 -5.08 0.42 0.69
CA PHE A 87 -6.27 0.76 -0.04
C PHE A 87 -6.96 1.95 0.63
N LEU A 88 -7.01 3.08 -0.07
CA LEU A 88 -7.49 4.34 0.47
C LEU A 88 -8.94 4.58 0.08
N ARG A 89 -9.75 4.97 1.07
CA ARG A 89 -11.11 5.41 0.86
C ARG A 89 -11.14 6.72 0.10
N PHE A 90 -11.88 6.76 -1.04
CA PHE A 90 -12.18 7.98 -1.76
C PHE A 90 -13.31 8.77 -1.06
N PHE A 91 -13.19 10.08 -1.07
CA PHE A 91 -14.26 11.01 -0.71
C PHE A 91 -14.56 11.95 -1.87
N PRO A 92 -15.86 12.23 -2.18
CA PRO A 92 -16.26 13.08 -3.30
C PRO A 92 -15.68 14.48 -3.20
N HIS A 93 -14.93 14.89 -4.20
CA HIS A 93 -14.36 16.23 -4.27
C HIS A 93 -14.22 16.72 -5.72
N TYR A 94 -14.14 18.05 -5.89
CA TYR A 94 -13.90 18.72 -7.17
C TYR A 94 -14.80 18.21 -8.32
N LEU A 95 -14.25 17.60 -9.37
CA LEU A 95 -14.99 17.09 -10.54
C LEU A 95 -15.71 15.77 -10.28
N LEU A 96 -15.42 15.05 -9.20
CA LEU A 96 -16.00 13.76 -8.86
C LEU A 96 -17.02 13.83 -7.72
N ARG A 97 -17.68 14.99 -7.54
CA ARG A 97 -18.70 15.20 -6.48
C ARG A 97 -19.95 14.36 -6.64
N ASN A 98 -20.20 13.84 -7.83
CA ASN A 98 -21.34 13.00 -8.17
C ASN A 98 -21.14 11.51 -7.83
N LEU A 99 -19.94 11.13 -7.38
CA LEU A 99 -19.67 9.78 -6.90
C LEU A 99 -19.89 9.70 -5.39
N PRO A 100 -20.31 8.55 -4.83
CA PRO A 100 -20.35 8.35 -3.39
C PRO A 100 -18.92 8.15 -2.83
N PRO A 101 -18.70 8.29 -1.52
CA PRO A 101 -17.50 7.77 -0.87
C PRO A 101 -17.38 6.26 -1.11
N THR A 102 -16.17 5.73 -1.14
CA THR A 102 -15.97 4.27 -1.28
C THR A 102 -16.62 3.55 -0.10
N PRO A 103 -17.48 2.56 -0.34
CA PRO A 103 -17.98 1.67 0.72
C PRO A 103 -16.80 0.98 1.43
N ILE A 104 -16.92 0.77 2.73
CA ILE A 104 -15.86 0.10 3.51
C ILE A 104 -15.69 -1.34 3.03
N GLU A 105 -16.80 -2.01 2.73
CA GLU A 105 -16.85 -3.37 2.22
C GLU A 105 -16.04 -3.53 0.92
N THR A 106 -16.07 -2.53 0.04
CA THR A 106 -15.25 -2.53 -1.19
C THR A 106 -13.76 -2.52 -0.87
N LEU A 107 -13.33 -1.75 0.13
CA LEU A 107 -11.93 -1.73 0.57
C LEU A 107 -11.52 -3.06 1.23
N GLU A 108 -12.44 -3.67 2.01
CA GLU A 108 -12.21 -4.98 2.63
C GLU A 108 -12.08 -6.09 1.57
N GLU A 109 -12.86 -6.03 0.48
CA GLU A 109 -12.74 -6.96 -0.66
C GLU A 109 -11.36 -6.82 -1.35
N HIS A 110 -10.89 -5.59 -1.58
CA HIS A 110 -9.55 -5.33 -2.13
C HIS A 110 -8.46 -5.86 -1.17
N ALA A 111 -8.59 -5.60 0.13
CA ALA A 111 -7.65 -6.10 1.13
C ALA A 111 -7.65 -7.64 1.22
N LYS A 112 -8.80 -8.28 1.08
CA LYS A 112 -8.93 -9.73 1.01
C LYS A 112 -8.18 -10.30 -0.20
N ILE A 113 -8.40 -9.74 -1.40
CA ILE A 113 -7.67 -10.13 -2.62
C ILE A 113 -6.16 -9.99 -2.41
N ALA A 114 -5.69 -8.89 -1.84
CA ALA A 114 -4.27 -8.68 -1.61
C ALA A 114 -3.65 -9.73 -0.69
N LYS A 115 -4.35 -10.15 0.35
CA LYS A 115 -3.94 -11.24 1.24
C LYS A 115 -3.98 -12.60 0.54
N GLU A 116 -4.99 -12.88 -0.26
CA GLU A 116 -5.12 -14.12 -1.05
C GLU A 116 -3.98 -14.29 -2.06
N GLU A 117 -3.57 -13.19 -2.70
CA GLU A 117 -2.43 -13.19 -3.64
C GLU A 117 -1.06 -13.18 -2.95
N GLY A 118 -1.02 -13.15 -1.60
CA GLY A 118 0.19 -13.39 -0.81
C GLY A 118 0.85 -12.16 -0.17
N LEU A 119 0.29 -10.96 -0.29
CA LEU A 119 0.83 -9.80 0.43
C LEU A 119 0.60 -9.92 1.95
N LYS A 120 1.67 -9.68 2.70
CA LYS A 120 1.68 -9.81 4.17
C LYS A 120 1.29 -8.54 4.91
N PHE A 121 1.45 -7.38 4.28
CA PHE A 121 1.21 -6.07 4.89
C PHE A 121 0.17 -5.31 4.06
N VAL A 122 -1.09 -5.48 4.44
CA VAL A 122 -2.25 -4.94 3.74
C VAL A 122 -3.06 -4.05 4.68
N TYR A 123 -3.27 -2.81 4.26
CA TYR A 123 -3.90 -1.79 5.07
C TYR A 123 -5.11 -1.17 4.37
N ILE A 124 -6.02 -0.60 5.18
CA ILE A 124 -7.10 0.28 4.74
C ILE A 124 -6.83 1.66 5.34
N GLY A 125 -6.85 2.69 4.51
CA GLY A 125 -6.65 4.06 4.93
C GLY A 125 -7.89 4.94 4.72
N ASN A 126 -7.91 6.11 5.37
CA ASN A 126 -9.04 7.05 5.39
C ASN A 126 -10.33 6.47 6.04
N VAL A 127 -10.18 5.50 6.96
CA VAL A 127 -11.26 4.89 7.75
C VAL A 127 -10.79 4.79 9.20
N PRO A 128 -10.75 5.90 9.97
CA PRO A 128 -10.21 5.91 11.33
C PRO A 128 -10.87 4.88 12.24
N GLY A 129 -10.06 4.06 12.91
CA GLY A 129 -10.50 2.99 13.80
C GLY A 129 -10.75 1.64 13.11
N HIS A 130 -10.53 1.53 11.80
CA HIS A 130 -10.62 0.26 11.11
C HIS A 130 -9.50 -0.71 11.56
N GLU A 131 -9.81 -1.99 11.74
CA GLU A 131 -8.81 -2.97 12.21
C GLU A 131 -7.59 -3.08 11.29
N LEU A 132 -7.76 -2.92 9.97
CA LEU A 132 -6.68 -2.94 8.98
C LEU A 132 -5.86 -1.63 8.91
N GLU A 133 -6.03 -0.69 9.85
CA GLU A 133 -5.03 0.37 10.09
C GLU A 133 -3.82 -0.18 10.86
N ASN A 134 -4.03 -1.27 11.61
CA ASN A 134 -2.99 -1.90 12.43
C ASN A 134 -2.05 -2.78 11.61
N THR A 135 -0.81 -2.90 12.06
CA THR A 135 0.12 -3.91 11.53
C THR A 135 0.04 -5.17 12.35
N TYR A 136 -0.18 -6.28 11.68
CA TYR A 136 -0.23 -7.61 12.27
C TYR A 136 1.07 -8.39 11.99
N CYS A 137 1.52 -9.16 12.95
CA CYS A 137 2.63 -10.08 12.76
C CYS A 137 2.22 -11.20 11.80
N PRO A 138 2.90 -11.42 10.66
CA PRO A 138 2.53 -12.49 9.73
C PRO A 138 2.67 -13.89 10.30
N SER A 139 3.50 -14.05 11.34
CA SER A 139 3.76 -15.36 11.96
C SER A 139 2.78 -15.75 13.06
N CYS A 140 2.28 -14.79 13.84
CA CYS A 140 1.40 -15.13 15.00
C CYS A 140 0.07 -14.37 15.00
N GLY A 141 -0.20 -13.50 14.01
CA GLY A 141 -1.45 -12.76 13.88
C GLY A 141 -1.68 -11.64 14.91
N LYS A 142 -0.78 -11.43 15.87
CA LYS A 142 -0.96 -10.38 16.89
C LYS A 142 -0.62 -9.01 16.34
N VAL A 143 -1.29 -7.97 16.85
CA VAL A 143 -1.03 -6.57 16.51
C VAL A 143 0.36 -6.17 17.01
N VAL A 144 1.23 -5.80 16.10
CA VAL A 144 2.59 -5.32 16.39
C VAL A 144 2.75 -3.81 16.29
N VAL A 145 1.88 -3.13 15.51
CA VAL A 145 1.73 -1.69 15.56
C VAL A 145 0.23 -1.37 15.57
N ARG A 146 -0.22 -0.69 16.61
CA ARG A 146 -1.60 -0.21 16.74
C ARG A 146 -1.69 1.23 16.28
N ARG A 147 -2.69 1.51 15.44
CA ARG A 147 -2.94 2.87 14.91
C ARG A 147 -4.40 3.29 15.08
N TYR A 148 -4.60 4.60 15.07
CA TYR A 148 -5.89 5.23 14.89
C TYR A 148 -5.71 6.46 14.00
N GLY A 149 -6.22 6.41 12.78
CA GLY A 149 -5.92 7.41 11.76
C GLY A 149 -4.42 7.52 11.50
N ILE A 150 -3.86 8.70 11.74
CA ILE A 150 -2.42 8.96 11.56
C ILE A 150 -1.59 8.70 12.83
N GLU A 151 -2.24 8.44 13.97
CA GLU A 151 -1.55 8.26 15.26
C GLU A 151 -1.10 6.81 15.45
N THR A 152 0.14 6.64 15.90
CA THR A 152 0.65 5.35 16.38
C THR A 152 0.47 5.28 17.89
N LEU A 153 -0.42 4.36 18.33
CA LEU A 153 -0.80 4.22 19.74
C LEU A 153 0.10 3.26 20.52
N GLU A 154 0.60 2.21 19.84
CA GLU A 154 1.38 1.15 20.50
C GLU A 154 2.32 0.47 19.50
N ILE A 155 3.55 0.12 19.97
CA ILE A 155 4.55 -0.62 19.19
C ILE A 155 5.01 -1.85 19.96
N ASN A 156 4.71 -3.03 19.43
CA ASN A 156 5.08 -4.35 19.96
C ASN A 156 6.18 -5.02 19.13
N ILE A 157 7.21 -4.22 18.78
CA ILE A 157 8.42 -4.64 18.07
C ILE A 157 9.60 -4.34 18.99
N ASP A 158 10.57 -5.26 19.07
CA ASP A 158 11.80 -5.05 19.86
C ASP A 158 12.87 -4.27 19.04
N GLU A 159 13.94 -3.86 19.69
CA GLU A 159 15.03 -3.08 19.10
C GLU A 159 15.72 -3.77 17.91
N GLN A 160 15.59 -5.10 17.82
CA GLN A 160 16.09 -5.86 16.68
C GLN A 160 15.06 -6.03 15.55
N GLY A 161 13.90 -5.36 15.63
CA GLY A 161 12.83 -5.45 14.63
C GLY A 161 12.09 -6.79 14.65
N ARG A 162 11.96 -7.43 15.83
CA ARG A 162 11.24 -8.70 16.00
C ARG A 162 9.93 -8.48 16.75
N CYS A 163 8.94 -9.28 16.41
CA CYS A 163 7.67 -9.33 17.14
C CYS A 163 7.91 -9.63 18.63
N LYS A 164 7.43 -8.79 19.53
CA LYS A 164 7.57 -9.00 20.98
C LYS A 164 6.91 -10.29 21.47
N TYR A 165 5.88 -10.79 20.76
CA TYR A 165 5.12 -11.97 21.15
C TYR A 165 5.75 -13.31 20.72
N CYS A 166 6.13 -13.44 19.44
CA CYS A 166 6.63 -14.71 18.89
C CYS A 166 8.10 -14.66 18.46
N LYS A 167 8.77 -13.51 18.57
CA LYS A 167 10.16 -13.26 18.20
C LYS A 167 10.49 -13.42 16.71
N ALA A 168 9.49 -13.61 15.84
CA ALA A 168 9.71 -13.60 14.41
C ALA A 168 10.29 -12.25 13.94
N LYS A 169 11.30 -12.30 13.06
CA LYS A 169 11.87 -11.10 12.42
C LYS A 169 10.82 -10.49 11.50
N LEU A 170 10.65 -9.19 11.60
CA LEU A 170 9.73 -8.41 10.77
C LEU A 170 10.53 -7.50 9.83
N PRO A 171 10.02 -7.15 8.65
CA PRO A 171 10.72 -6.32 7.66
C PRO A 171 10.67 -4.81 8.00
N PHE A 172 10.83 -4.48 9.29
CA PHE A 172 10.91 -3.09 9.71
C PHE A 172 12.34 -2.55 9.57
N VAL A 173 12.46 -1.34 9.05
CA VAL A 173 13.71 -0.59 9.05
C VAL A 173 13.85 0.05 10.42
N MET A 174 14.84 -0.39 11.21
CA MET A 174 15.03 0.06 12.59
C MET A 174 16.02 1.22 12.69
N GLU A 175 16.86 1.42 11.69
CA GLU A 175 17.86 2.47 11.62
C GLU A 175 17.81 3.16 10.26
N ILE A 176 17.94 4.49 10.26
CA ILE A 176 18.09 5.29 9.05
C ILE A 176 19.58 5.38 8.77
N SER A 177 20.01 4.93 7.60
CA SER A 177 21.44 4.80 7.26
C SER A 177 22.08 6.08 6.73
N LYS A 178 21.35 7.21 6.69
CA LYS A 178 21.85 8.48 6.10
C LYS A 178 21.60 9.69 7.00
#